data_a5b8c5e42100a979829ff4662217c861
#
_entry.id   a5b8c5e42100a979829ff4662217c861
#
_cell.length_a   1.000
_cell.length_b   1.000
_cell.length_c   1.000
_cell.angle_alpha   90.00
_cell.angle_beta   90.00
_cell.angle_gamma   90.00
#
_symmetry.space_group_name_H-M   'P 1'
#
loop_
_entity.id
_entity.type
_entity.pdbx_description
1 polymer ?
#
loop_
_entity_poly.entity_id
_entity_poly.type
_entity_poly.pdbx_seq_one_letter_code
_entity_poly.pdbx_strand_id
1 'polypeptide(L)'
;VDTPAVVGWQIDNELEAYFCYCEHCIQKYRAWLQRKYGTIEALNKAYGNVVWSGEYSSWAQIKPPYGSLPHAWQNPAYMLDFYRFCSENVIDFSNRQAAQLRQHCPGRPVTTNVWFCEHMPDFYQQFSGLDFISYDNYPATRLPGDAESCYSHAFHLDMMRGVKRAPFWIMEQLSGGKGCWSPMEKPPLPGMIKGYALQAFAHGADTVAHFRWRTANIGAEMHWHGLIDHSNVPGRRFHEFADLCKTAASLDKLQGAPIHADVAILFAFDNEYAFKIQPQTDGYYYLEQLQRLHRAFTALGLNVDVIGLHEPLDGYRIVCAPEMYVTDASVVERLETFAQQGGTVILTTRSGVKDAHNNALMSQLPGPFRQMTGVHAVEYAPIGWEQVPLLFHDGTELHARQWCDILETDTAETLARYNGDYFCGAPAITRNRFGRGSVYYLGAVGTQPMYDRIAGEATAEAALPVIPGLPPRVEIVTRTAGNTAARFVFNNDDQPKTFTLDAQTIELAPFEMKIIMQ
;
A
#
# COMPACT_ATOMS: atom_id res chain seq x y z
N VAL A 1 2.93 -26.39 25.55
CA VAL A 1 4.28 -25.87 25.77
C VAL A 1 4.22 -24.72 26.78
N ASP A 2 4.36 -25.05 28.08
CA ASP A 2 4.11 -24.12 29.19
C ASP A 2 5.39 -23.35 29.64
N THR A 3 6.32 -23.12 28.71
CA THR A 3 7.52 -22.36 29.07
C THR A 3 7.28 -20.86 28.97
N PRO A 4 7.60 -20.07 30.01
CA PRO A 4 7.45 -18.61 29.99
C PRO A 4 8.30 -17.92 28.91
N ALA A 5 9.34 -18.59 28.42
CA ALA A 5 10.21 -18.07 27.37
C ALA A 5 9.55 -18.00 25.98
N VAL A 6 8.46 -18.75 25.75
CA VAL A 6 7.71 -18.68 24.49
C VAL A 6 6.71 -17.54 24.60
N VAL A 7 6.92 -16.46 23.84
CA VAL A 7 6.08 -15.25 23.85
C VAL A 7 4.94 -15.31 22.82
N GLY A 8 5.08 -16.12 21.76
CA GLY A 8 4.10 -16.26 20.69
C GLY A 8 4.54 -17.31 19.67
N TRP A 9 3.72 -17.51 18.66
CA TRP A 9 3.94 -18.48 17.58
C TRP A 9 3.85 -17.80 16.24
N GLN A 10 4.84 -18.03 15.38
CA GLN A 10 4.71 -17.84 13.94
C GLN A 10 4.30 -19.17 13.30
N ILE A 11 3.23 -19.15 12.51
CA ILE A 11 2.81 -20.29 11.70
C ILE A 11 3.38 -20.13 10.30
N ASP A 12 3.93 -21.23 9.76
CA ASP A 12 4.46 -21.27 8.40
C ASP A 12 5.46 -20.12 8.09
N ASN A 13 5.65 -19.80 6.81
CA ASN A 13 6.53 -18.71 6.34
C ASN A 13 6.02 -18.13 5.03
N GLU A 14 5.86 -16.80 4.97
CA GLU A 14 5.58 -16.04 3.75
C GLU A 14 4.50 -16.68 2.87
N LEU A 15 3.33 -16.91 3.46
CA LEU A 15 2.21 -17.56 2.76
C LEU A 15 1.74 -16.71 1.58
N GLU A 16 1.83 -17.27 0.38
CA GLU A 16 1.41 -16.62 -0.87
C GLU A 16 0.21 -17.32 -1.51
N ALA A 17 -0.64 -16.54 -2.19
CA ALA A 17 -1.85 -17.01 -2.86
C ALA A 17 -1.54 -17.57 -4.27
N TYR A 18 -0.61 -18.51 -4.37
CA TYR A 18 -0.23 -19.13 -5.63
C TYR A 18 -1.39 -19.81 -6.35
N PHE A 19 -1.40 -19.72 -7.67
CA PHE A 19 -2.34 -20.44 -8.52
C PHE A 19 -2.04 -21.93 -8.52
N CYS A 20 -3.00 -22.72 -8.07
CA CYS A 20 -2.88 -24.17 -8.02
C CYS A 20 -3.95 -24.84 -8.90
N TYR A 21 -3.51 -25.74 -9.76
CA TYR A 21 -4.34 -26.45 -10.76
C TYR A 21 -4.48 -27.94 -10.45
N CYS A 22 -4.14 -28.41 -9.24
CA CYS A 22 -4.35 -29.79 -8.84
C CYS A 22 -5.85 -30.08 -8.64
N GLU A 23 -6.22 -31.35 -8.76
CA GLU A 23 -7.62 -31.79 -8.67
C GLU A 23 -8.30 -31.35 -7.37
N HIS A 24 -7.59 -31.35 -6.23
CA HIS A 24 -8.13 -30.88 -4.96
C HIS A 24 -8.46 -29.39 -4.99
N CYS A 25 -7.60 -28.55 -5.56
CA CYS A 25 -7.86 -27.12 -5.69
C CYS A 25 -8.99 -26.85 -6.68
N ILE A 26 -9.09 -27.60 -7.77
CA ILE A 26 -10.22 -27.52 -8.72
C ILE A 26 -11.55 -27.83 -8.02
N GLN A 27 -11.62 -28.88 -7.23
CA GLN A 27 -12.82 -29.23 -6.48
C GLN A 27 -13.17 -28.18 -5.42
N LYS A 28 -12.18 -27.68 -4.69
CA LYS A 28 -12.37 -26.58 -3.73
C LYS A 28 -12.88 -25.30 -4.41
N TYR A 29 -12.32 -24.95 -5.58
CA TYR A 29 -12.75 -23.78 -6.34
C TYR A 29 -14.22 -23.90 -6.79
N ARG A 30 -14.61 -25.05 -7.33
CA ARG A 30 -16.00 -25.31 -7.68
C ARG A 30 -16.94 -25.19 -6.48
N ALA A 31 -16.56 -25.77 -5.34
CA ALA A 31 -17.34 -25.66 -4.11
C ALA A 31 -17.41 -24.21 -3.59
N TRP A 32 -16.34 -23.43 -3.75
CA TRP A 32 -16.31 -22.01 -3.42
C TRP A 32 -17.28 -21.20 -4.30
N LEU A 33 -17.28 -21.44 -5.61
CA LEU A 33 -18.21 -20.82 -6.55
C LEU A 33 -19.67 -21.20 -6.26
N GLN A 34 -19.92 -22.45 -5.91
CA GLN A 34 -21.27 -22.91 -5.52
C GLN A 34 -21.77 -22.17 -4.28
N ARG A 35 -20.92 -21.97 -3.27
CA ARG A 35 -21.29 -21.18 -2.08
C ARG A 35 -21.57 -19.73 -2.41
N LYS A 36 -20.78 -19.14 -3.31
CA LYS A 36 -20.89 -17.71 -3.70
C LYS A 36 -22.13 -17.42 -4.53
N TYR A 37 -22.43 -18.27 -5.51
CA TYR A 37 -23.47 -17.99 -6.52
C TYR A 37 -24.76 -18.81 -6.34
N GLY A 38 -24.71 -19.91 -5.64
CA GLY A 38 -25.85 -20.79 -5.43
C GLY A 38 -26.22 -21.62 -6.68
N THR A 39 -26.44 -20.98 -7.83
CA THR A 39 -26.82 -21.66 -9.09
C THR A 39 -25.85 -21.35 -10.22
N ILE A 40 -25.83 -22.23 -11.24
CA ILE A 40 -24.96 -22.05 -12.41
C ILE A 40 -25.42 -20.86 -13.28
N GLU A 41 -26.72 -20.60 -13.31
CA GLU A 41 -27.33 -19.48 -14.02
C GLU A 41 -26.90 -18.14 -13.38
N ALA A 42 -26.89 -18.07 -12.04
CA ALA A 42 -26.43 -16.88 -11.34
C ALA A 42 -24.93 -16.61 -11.62
N LEU A 43 -24.10 -17.65 -11.63
CA LEU A 43 -22.69 -17.53 -12.01
C LEU A 43 -22.53 -17.05 -13.47
N ASN A 44 -23.23 -17.69 -14.42
CA ASN A 44 -23.19 -17.30 -15.83
C ASN A 44 -23.58 -15.83 -16.04
N LYS A 45 -24.61 -15.37 -15.32
CA LYS A 45 -25.05 -13.97 -15.35
C LYS A 45 -23.98 -13.05 -14.78
N ALA A 46 -23.42 -13.38 -13.61
CA ALA A 46 -22.37 -12.58 -12.96
C ALA A 46 -21.10 -12.48 -13.80
N TYR A 47 -20.75 -13.53 -14.51
CA TYR A 47 -19.58 -13.53 -15.40
C TYR A 47 -19.85 -12.96 -16.80
N GLY A 48 -21.12 -12.72 -17.15
CA GLY A 48 -21.47 -12.31 -18.51
C GLY A 48 -21.11 -13.38 -19.55
N ASN A 49 -21.23 -14.66 -19.19
CA ASN A 49 -20.79 -15.78 -20.02
C ASN A 49 -21.56 -15.96 -21.33
N VAL A 50 -22.64 -15.21 -21.54
CA VAL A 50 -23.33 -15.12 -22.83
C VAL A 50 -22.39 -14.61 -23.94
N VAL A 51 -21.37 -13.81 -23.60
CA VAL A 51 -20.32 -13.37 -24.52
C VAL A 51 -19.51 -14.58 -24.96
N TRP A 52 -19.34 -14.73 -26.27
CA TRP A 52 -18.65 -15.85 -26.93
C TRP A 52 -19.24 -17.23 -26.63
N SER A 53 -20.51 -17.28 -26.21
CA SER A 53 -21.21 -18.55 -25.87
C SER A 53 -20.47 -19.36 -24.79
N GLY A 54 -19.90 -18.68 -23.80
CA GLY A 54 -19.10 -19.26 -22.71
C GLY A 54 -19.90 -19.78 -21.53
N GLU A 55 -21.25 -19.92 -21.66
CA GLU A 55 -22.10 -20.34 -20.56
C GLU A 55 -21.84 -21.81 -20.14
N TYR A 56 -21.74 -22.01 -18.85
CA TYR A 56 -21.66 -23.33 -18.24
C TYR A 56 -23.06 -23.91 -18.03
N SER A 57 -23.21 -25.22 -18.28
CA SER A 57 -24.44 -25.97 -17.96
C SER A 57 -24.30 -26.80 -16.70
N SER A 58 -23.10 -26.95 -16.17
CA SER A 58 -22.85 -27.66 -14.91
C SER A 58 -21.57 -27.19 -14.23
N TRP A 59 -21.49 -27.32 -12.93
CA TRP A 59 -20.30 -27.00 -12.13
C TRP A 59 -19.06 -27.82 -12.53
N ALA A 60 -19.26 -29.05 -13.03
CA ALA A 60 -18.16 -29.92 -13.44
C ALA A 60 -17.37 -29.37 -14.65
N GLN A 61 -17.97 -28.51 -15.45
CA GLN A 61 -17.31 -27.87 -16.61
C GLN A 61 -16.33 -26.78 -16.19
N ILE A 62 -16.52 -26.19 -15.01
CA ILE A 62 -15.68 -25.07 -14.56
C ILE A 62 -14.30 -25.60 -14.18
N LYS A 63 -13.28 -24.97 -14.72
CA LYS A 63 -11.87 -25.21 -14.40
C LYS A 63 -11.26 -23.89 -13.92
N PRO A 64 -10.13 -23.89 -13.19
CA PRO A 64 -9.36 -22.67 -12.98
C PRO A 64 -8.95 -22.01 -14.30
N PRO A 65 -8.74 -20.69 -14.34
CA PRO A 65 -8.23 -19.99 -15.50
C PRO A 65 -6.95 -20.61 -16.05
N TYR A 66 -6.76 -20.58 -17.36
CA TYR A 66 -5.57 -21.18 -17.98
C TYR A 66 -4.31 -20.39 -17.60
N GLY A 67 -3.39 -21.01 -16.85
CA GLY A 67 -2.13 -20.37 -16.45
C GLY A 67 -1.17 -20.05 -17.60
N SER A 68 -1.36 -20.68 -18.77
CA SER A 68 -0.56 -20.42 -19.97
C SER A 68 -1.08 -19.28 -20.85
N LEU A 69 -2.27 -18.76 -20.58
CA LEU A 69 -2.84 -17.64 -21.33
C LEU A 69 -2.66 -16.33 -20.57
N PRO A 70 -2.41 -15.21 -21.26
CA PRO A 70 -2.42 -13.90 -20.64
C PRO A 70 -3.75 -13.66 -19.89
N HIS A 71 -3.70 -13.05 -18.73
CA HIS A 71 -4.89 -12.78 -17.91
C HIS A 71 -5.90 -11.92 -18.68
N ALA A 72 -5.43 -10.92 -19.43
CA ALA A 72 -6.27 -10.04 -20.23
C ALA A 72 -7.07 -10.73 -21.35
N TRP A 73 -6.73 -11.99 -21.68
CA TRP A 73 -7.47 -12.79 -22.68
C TRP A 73 -8.60 -13.62 -22.05
N GLN A 74 -8.71 -13.60 -20.74
CA GLN A 74 -9.69 -14.38 -20.00
C GLN A 74 -10.81 -13.48 -19.47
N ASN A 75 -11.94 -14.07 -19.09
CA ASN A 75 -13.06 -13.32 -18.53
C ASN A 75 -12.63 -12.64 -17.21
N PRO A 76 -12.73 -11.29 -17.07
CA PRO A 76 -12.25 -10.57 -15.91
C PRO A 76 -12.94 -10.96 -14.59
N ALA A 77 -14.24 -11.26 -14.63
CA ALA A 77 -14.99 -11.70 -13.46
C ALA A 77 -14.52 -13.07 -12.97
N TYR A 78 -14.30 -13.98 -13.91
CA TYR A 78 -13.77 -15.31 -13.65
C TYR A 78 -12.36 -15.26 -13.05
N MET A 79 -11.50 -14.40 -13.62
CA MET A 79 -10.15 -14.19 -13.09
C MET A 79 -10.15 -13.61 -11.69
N LEU A 80 -10.95 -12.57 -11.44
CA LEU A 80 -11.02 -11.95 -10.10
C LEU A 80 -11.48 -12.96 -9.04
N ASP A 81 -12.47 -13.79 -9.36
CA ASP A 81 -12.92 -14.84 -8.46
C ASP A 81 -11.85 -15.91 -8.21
N PHE A 82 -11.00 -16.17 -9.20
CA PHE A 82 -9.88 -17.10 -8.98
C PHE A 82 -8.80 -16.49 -8.07
N TYR A 83 -8.48 -15.22 -8.21
CA TYR A 83 -7.59 -14.51 -7.28
C TYR A 83 -8.14 -14.54 -5.85
N ARG A 84 -9.42 -14.20 -5.68
CA ARG A 84 -10.12 -14.24 -4.39
C ARG A 84 -10.10 -15.64 -3.78
N PHE A 85 -10.40 -16.68 -4.58
CA PHE A 85 -10.35 -18.07 -4.13
C PHE A 85 -8.94 -18.46 -3.68
N CYS A 86 -7.90 -18.13 -4.44
CA CYS A 86 -6.51 -18.45 -4.06
C CYS A 86 -6.13 -17.75 -2.75
N SER A 87 -6.51 -16.49 -2.57
CA SER A 87 -6.33 -15.76 -1.32
C SER A 87 -7.07 -16.43 -0.16
N GLU A 88 -8.38 -16.68 -0.29
CA GLU A 88 -9.16 -17.33 0.77
C GLU A 88 -8.69 -18.74 1.09
N ASN A 89 -8.18 -19.49 0.10
CA ASN A 89 -7.68 -20.85 0.32
C ASN A 89 -6.40 -20.86 1.18
N VAL A 90 -5.50 -19.91 1.00
CA VAL A 90 -4.31 -19.78 1.84
C VAL A 90 -4.65 -19.21 3.22
N ILE A 91 -5.61 -18.31 3.30
CA ILE A 91 -6.13 -17.78 4.57
C ILE A 91 -6.77 -18.90 5.39
N ASP A 92 -7.59 -19.78 4.78
CA ASP A 92 -8.16 -20.96 5.43
C ASP A 92 -7.07 -21.91 5.97
N PHE A 93 -5.99 -22.10 5.20
CA PHE A 93 -4.84 -22.88 5.64
C PHE A 93 -4.15 -22.26 6.86
N SER A 94 -3.90 -20.95 6.83
CA SER A 94 -3.35 -20.16 7.94
C SER A 94 -4.24 -20.30 9.20
N ASN A 95 -5.55 -20.08 9.05
CA ASN A 95 -6.51 -20.13 10.16
C ASN A 95 -6.59 -21.51 10.81
N ARG A 96 -6.46 -22.59 10.04
CA ARG A 96 -6.43 -23.96 10.60
C ARG A 96 -5.20 -24.21 11.46
N GLN A 97 -4.04 -23.74 11.05
CA GLN A 97 -2.81 -23.85 11.86
C GLN A 97 -2.94 -23.03 13.15
N ALA A 98 -3.44 -21.79 13.05
CA ALA A 98 -3.68 -20.95 14.22
C ALA A 98 -4.67 -21.59 15.21
N ALA A 99 -5.75 -22.21 14.72
CA ALA A 99 -6.72 -22.91 15.55
C ALA A 99 -6.10 -24.09 16.32
N GLN A 100 -5.21 -24.88 15.66
CA GLN A 100 -4.48 -25.95 16.34
C GLN A 100 -3.57 -25.42 17.45
N LEU A 101 -2.83 -24.34 17.19
CA LEU A 101 -1.99 -23.73 18.21
C LEU A 101 -2.80 -23.20 19.38
N ARG A 102 -3.92 -22.51 19.13
CA ARG A 102 -4.81 -22.00 20.19
C ARG A 102 -5.39 -23.10 21.06
N GLN A 103 -5.70 -24.26 20.44
CA GLN A 103 -6.18 -25.44 21.19
C GLN A 103 -5.10 -26.02 22.12
N HIS A 104 -3.85 -26.11 21.64
CA HIS A 104 -2.77 -26.78 22.37
C HIS A 104 -1.88 -25.84 23.19
N CYS A 105 -1.88 -24.56 22.89
CA CYS A 105 -1.04 -23.52 23.50
C CYS A 105 -1.89 -22.27 23.82
N PRO A 106 -2.94 -22.39 24.66
CA PRO A 106 -3.85 -21.27 24.93
C PRO A 106 -3.11 -20.07 25.55
N GLY A 107 -3.57 -18.87 25.23
CA GLY A 107 -3.02 -17.63 25.78
C GLY A 107 -1.69 -17.16 25.17
N ARG A 108 -1.23 -17.81 24.09
CA ARG A 108 -0.07 -17.34 23.32
C ARG A 108 -0.55 -16.74 21.98
N PRO A 109 -0.11 -15.54 21.62
CA PRO A 109 -0.47 -14.92 20.35
C PRO A 109 0.13 -15.70 19.18
N VAL A 110 -0.61 -15.70 18.06
CA VAL A 110 -0.25 -16.39 16.82
C VAL A 110 -0.19 -15.39 15.69
N THR A 111 0.85 -15.44 14.89
CA THR A 111 1.06 -14.65 13.68
C THR A 111 1.59 -15.48 12.52
N THR A 112 1.68 -14.89 11.35
CA THR A 112 2.51 -15.32 10.23
C THR A 112 3.22 -14.11 9.62
N ASN A 113 4.38 -14.31 9.00
CA ASN A 113 5.05 -13.23 8.30
C ASN A 113 4.51 -13.07 6.87
N VAL A 114 4.54 -11.86 6.37
CA VAL A 114 4.15 -11.51 5.00
C VAL A 114 5.16 -10.55 4.38
N TRP A 115 5.16 -10.48 3.06
CA TRP A 115 5.96 -9.54 2.28
C TRP A 115 5.19 -9.08 1.04
N PHE A 116 5.67 -8.04 0.37
CA PHE A 116 5.08 -7.57 -0.89
C PHE A 116 5.60 -8.44 -2.04
N CYS A 117 4.74 -9.30 -2.55
CA CYS A 117 5.02 -10.26 -3.61
C CYS A 117 3.97 -10.21 -4.73
N GLU A 118 4.17 -10.98 -5.78
CA GLU A 118 3.24 -11.04 -6.91
C GLU A 118 1.87 -11.63 -6.53
N HIS A 119 1.87 -12.62 -5.63
CA HIS A 119 0.67 -13.37 -5.23
C HIS A 119 0.26 -13.07 -3.78
N MET A 120 0.17 -11.78 -3.45
CA MET A 120 -0.28 -11.37 -2.12
C MET A 120 -1.70 -11.88 -1.84
N PRO A 121 -1.93 -12.59 -0.72
CA PRO A 121 -3.29 -12.77 -0.21
C PRO A 121 -3.85 -11.45 0.33
N ASP A 122 -5.16 -11.39 0.53
CA ASP A 122 -5.77 -10.25 1.20
C ASP A 122 -5.34 -10.21 2.67
N PHE A 123 -4.41 -9.32 3.00
CA PHE A 123 -3.86 -9.18 4.35
C PHE A 123 -4.91 -8.79 5.38
N TYR A 124 -5.91 -7.97 5.03
CA TYR A 124 -6.98 -7.60 5.95
C TYR A 124 -7.78 -8.82 6.39
N GLN A 125 -8.10 -9.71 5.44
CA GLN A 125 -8.78 -10.97 5.74
C GLN A 125 -7.86 -11.96 6.47
N GLN A 126 -6.60 -12.09 6.06
CA GLN A 126 -5.63 -13.02 6.65
C GLN A 126 -5.40 -12.72 8.13
N PHE A 127 -5.13 -11.47 8.45
CA PHE A 127 -4.85 -11.06 9.82
C PHE A 127 -6.10 -10.88 10.69
N SER A 128 -7.31 -10.94 10.13
CA SER A 128 -8.53 -11.04 10.96
C SER A 128 -8.54 -12.30 11.82
N GLY A 129 -7.92 -13.39 11.34
CA GLY A 129 -7.79 -14.67 12.05
C GLY A 129 -6.52 -14.80 12.91
N LEU A 130 -5.60 -13.85 12.87
CA LEU A 130 -4.33 -13.84 13.60
C LEU A 130 -4.27 -12.70 14.60
N ASP A 131 -3.39 -12.80 15.61
CA ASP A 131 -3.40 -11.88 16.74
C ASP A 131 -2.68 -10.57 16.45
N PHE A 132 -1.59 -10.61 15.69
CA PHE A 132 -0.82 -9.42 15.26
C PHE A 132 -0.19 -9.65 13.90
N ILE A 133 0.25 -8.56 13.26
CA ILE A 133 0.93 -8.61 11.96
C ILE A 133 2.41 -8.77 12.16
N SER A 134 3.03 -9.61 11.36
CA SER A 134 4.47 -9.61 11.16
C SER A 134 4.84 -9.48 9.68
N TYR A 135 5.90 -8.73 9.42
CA TYR A 135 6.31 -8.31 8.10
C TYR A 135 7.80 -8.55 7.88
N ASP A 136 8.16 -8.96 6.66
CA ASP A 136 9.54 -9.16 6.26
C ASP A 136 10.02 -7.94 5.48
N ASN A 137 10.85 -7.16 6.14
CA ASN A 137 11.30 -5.86 5.67
C ASN A 137 12.68 -5.96 5.02
N TYR A 138 12.67 -6.12 3.71
CA TYR A 138 13.86 -6.15 2.87
C TYR A 138 13.95 -4.90 1.98
N PRO A 139 14.27 -3.73 2.54
CA PRO A 139 14.44 -2.53 1.76
C PRO A 139 15.39 -2.75 0.61
N ALA A 140 15.06 -2.25 -0.58
CA ALA A 140 15.98 -2.29 -1.71
C ALA A 140 17.26 -1.54 -1.32
N THR A 141 18.40 -2.20 -1.44
CA THR A 141 19.67 -1.53 -1.28
C THR A 141 19.86 -0.67 -2.51
N ARG A 142 19.92 0.63 -2.31
CA ARG A 142 19.94 1.63 -3.38
C ARG A 142 21.01 1.34 -4.42
N LEU A 143 20.57 1.19 -5.65
CA LEU A 143 21.40 1.48 -6.81
C LEU A 143 21.54 3.01 -6.94
N PRO A 144 22.71 3.53 -7.36
CA PRO A 144 22.83 4.94 -7.73
C PRO A 144 21.72 5.29 -8.74
N GLY A 145 20.84 6.23 -8.40
CA GLY A 145 19.69 6.62 -9.23
C GLY A 145 18.31 6.14 -8.77
N ASP A 146 18.20 5.16 -7.86
CA ASP A 146 16.92 4.79 -7.25
C ASP A 146 16.56 5.74 -6.10
N ALA A 147 16.11 6.91 -6.51
CA ALA A 147 15.74 8.01 -5.62
C ALA A 147 14.43 7.77 -4.85
N GLU A 148 13.63 6.81 -5.29
CA GLU A 148 12.24 6.66 -4.89
C GLU A 148 12.02 5.53 -3.88
N SER A 149 12.95 4.59 -3.76
CA SER A 149 12.80 3.39 -2.93
C SER A 149 12.51 3.68 -1.44
N CYS A 150 13.06 4.77 -0.89
CA CYS A 150 12.80 5.14 0.51
C CYS A 150 11.31 5.41 0.79
N TYR A 151 10.58 5.94 -0.17
CA TYR A 151 9.15 6.23 -0.01
C TYR A 151 8.30 4.96 -0.06
N SER A 152 8.68 3.98 -0.90
CA SER A 152 7.96 2.70 -0.94
C SER A 152 8.09 1.93 0.37
N HIS A 153 9.24 2.00 1.06
CA HIS A 153 9.41 1.36 2.36
C HIS A 153 8.52 1.95 3.44
N ALA A 154 8.46 3.29 3.53
CA ALA A 154 7.56 3.98 4.44
C ALA A 154 6.09 3.57 4.19
N PHE A 155 5.67 3.52 2.91
CA PHE A 155 4.34 3.05 2.53
C PHE A 155 4.05 1.62 3.00
N HIS A 156 5.00 0.70 2.81
CA HIS A 156 4.83 -0.70 3.24
C HIS A 156 4.65 -0.80 4.77
N LEU A 157 5.45 -0.08 5.54
CA LEU A 157 5.37 -0.07 6.99
C LEU A 157 4.02 0.51 7.48
N ASP A 158 3.56 1.60 6.86
CA ASP A 158 2.28 2.22 7.20
C ASP A 158 1.10 1.34 6.79
N MET A 159 1.21 0.59 5.69
CA MET A 159 0.21 -0.43 5.32
C MET A 159 0.16 -1.55 6.35
N MET A 160 1.31 -2.08 6.80
CA MET A 160 1.33 -3.12 7.83
C MET A 160 0.66 -2.63 9.13
N ARG A 161 0.94 -1.41 9.56
CA ARG A 161 0.23 -0.81 10.70
C ARG A 161 -1.27 -0.71 10.44
N GLY A 162 -1.64 -0.25 9.25
CA GLY A 162 -3.03 0.00 8.86
C GLY A 162 -3.92 -1.25 8.79
N VAL A 163 -3.36 -2.44 8.51
CA VAL A 163 -4.12 -3.70 8.41
C VAL A 163 -4.88 -4.03 9.70
N LYS A 164 -4.30 -3.78 10.88
CA LYS A 164 -4.96 -3.97 12.19
C LYS A 164 -5.11 -2.67 12.99
N ARG A 165 -4.60 -1.56 12.48
CA ARG A 165 -4.52 -0.28 13.21
C ARG A 165 -3.86 -0.44 14.59
N ALA A 166 -2.82 -1.25 14.62
CA ALA A 166 -2.14 -1.68 15.85
C ALA A 166 -0.63 -1.84 15.58
N PRO A 167 0.18 -1.87 16.63
CA PRO A 167 1.59 -2.22 16.51
C PRO A 167 1.79 -3.57 15.80
N PHE A 168 2.88 -3.69 15.06
CA PHE A 168 3.23 -4.87 14.29
C PHE A 168 4.67 -5.29 14.58
N TRP A 169 5.09 -6.46 14.09
CA TRP A 169 6.46 -6.93 14.22
C TRP A 169 7.14 -6.98 12.86
N ILE A 170 8.43 -6.65 12.82
CA ILE A 170 9.31 -7.05 11.73
C ILE A 170 9.88 -8.41 12.10
N MET A 171 9.45 -9.44 11.38
CA MET A 171 9.91 -10.80 11.64
C MET A 171 11.25 -11.07 10.96
N GLU A 172 11.47 -10.43 9.82
CA GLU A 172 12.72 -10.50 9.08
C GLU A 172 13.17 -9.10 8.65
N GLN A 173 14.18 -8.56 9.32
CA GLN A 173 14.80 -7.29 8.93
C GLN A 173 16.08 -7.56 8.16
N LEU A 174 16.26 -6.92 7.02
CA LEU A 174 17.48 -6.95 6.22
C LEU A 174 18.72 -6.69 7.09
N SER A 175 19.69 -7.63 7.07
CA SER A 175 20.92 -7.58 7.87
C SER A 175 22.19 -7.40 7.05
N GLY A 176 22.13 -7.63 5.75
CA GLY A 176 23.31 -7.59 4.87
C GLY A 176 22.95 -7.55 3.39
N GLY A 177 23.90 -7.80 2.51
CA GLY A 177 23.66 -7.90 1.08
C GLY A 177 22.81 -9.13 0.75
N LYS A 178 21.90 -8.98 -0.22
CA LYS A 178 21.08 -10.05 -0.78
C LYS A 178 21.78 -10.65 -2.00
N GLY A 179 21.67 -11.97 -2.22
CA GLY A 179 22.32 -12.59 -3.37
C GLY A 179 21.93 -14.05 -3.63
N CYS A 180 20.83 -14.55 -3.06
CA CYS A 180 20.40 -15.94 -3.24
C CYS A 180 19.45 -16.13 -4.43
N TRP A 181 18.48 -15.23 -4.56
CA TRP A 181 17.36 -15.33 -5.49
C TRP A 181 17.56 -14.44 -6.72
N SER A 182 18.59 -13.63 -6.69
CA SER A 182 19.01 -12.69 -7.72
C SER A 182 20.53 -12.58 -7.72
N PRO A 183 21.16 -11.90 -8.69
CA PRO A 183 22.56 -11.50 -8.59
C PRO A 183 22.81 -10.73 -7.28
N MET A 184 24.03 -10.84 -6.74
CA MET A 184 24.39 -10.17 -5.49
C MET A 184 24.17 -8.65 -5.59
N GLU A 185 23.42 -8.12 -4.65
CA GLU A 185 23.16 -6.68 -4.53
C GLU A 185 24.22 -6.00 -3.66
N LYS A 186 24.37 -4.70 -3.86
CA LYS A 186 25.20 -3.86 -3.00
C LYS A 186 24.70 -3.97 -1.55
N PRO A 187 25.59 -4.24 -0.57
CA PRO A 187 25.17 -4.30 0.82
C PRO A 187 24.67 -2.94 1.31
N PRO A 188 23.83 -2.92 2.36
CA PRO A 188 23.40 -1.68 2.99
C PRO A 188 24.59 -0.77 3.33
N LEU A 189 24.46 0.51 3.02
CA LEU A 189 25.49 1.50 3.31
C LEU A 189 25.63 1.74 4.82
N PRO A 190 26.74 2.39 5.28
CA PRO A 190 26.88 2.76 6.69
C PRO A 190 25.69 3.58 7.20
N GLY A 191 25.13 3.19 8.36
CA GLY A 191 23.95 3.77 8.97
C GLY A 191 22.63 3.12 8.58
N MET A 192 22.54 2.43 7.44
CA MET A 192 21.26 1.89 6.94
C MET A 192 20.72 0.72 7.77
N ILE A 193 21.57 -0.15 8.34
CA ILE A 193 21.08 -1.26 9.19
C ILE A 193 20.34 -0.71 10.40
N LYS A 194 20.90 0.29 11.06
CA LYS A 194 20.27 1.00 12.17
C LYS A 194 19.05 1.78 11.69
N GLY A 195 19.19 2.50 10.57
CA GLY A 195 18.14 3.34 9.99
C GLY A 195 16.86 2.56 9.67
N TYR A 196 16.95 1.42 8.98
CA TYR A 196 15.80 0.61 8.62
C TYR A 196 15.03 0.07 9.84
N ALA A 197 15.74 -0.41 10.86
CA ALA A 197 15.10 -0.90 12.07
C ALA A 197 14.40 0.22 12.86
N LEU A 198 15.03 1.40 12.93
CA LEU A 198 14.43 2.55 13.61
C LEU A 198 13.31 3.20 12.80
N GLN A 199 13.37 3.12 11.45
CA GLN A 199 12.25 3.49 10.59
C GLN A 199 11.05 2.57 10.84
N ALA A 200 11.26 1.25 10.85
CA ALA A 200 10.19 0.31 11.18
C ALA A 200 9.57 0.61 12.57
N PHE A 201 10.40 0.88 13.58
CA PHE A 201 9.92 1.30 14.89
C PHE A 201 9.17 2.63 14.83
N ALA A 202 9.67 3.63 14.11
CA ALA A 202 9.00 4.93 13.94
C ALA A 202 7.59 4.76 13.35
N HIS A 203 7.42 3.87 12.36
CA HIS A 203 6.15 3.56 11.70
C HIS A 203 5.24 2.59 12.47
N GLY A 204 5.63 2.15 13.68
CA GLY A 204 4.75 1.39 14.57
C GLY A 204 5.16 -0.04 14.85
N ALA A 205 6.30 -0.52 14.36
CA ALA A 205 6.81 -1.81 14.78
C ALA A 205 7.23 -1.78 16.25
N ASP A 206 6.86 -2.81 17.01
CA ASP A 206 7.27 -2.97 18.41
C ASP A 206 8.41 -3.96 18.58
N THR A 207 8.63 -4.80 17.61
CA THR A 207 9.71 -5.79 17.59
C THR A 207 10.34 -5.81 16.21
N VAL A 208 11.68 -5.88 16.19
CA VAL A 208 12.46 -6.00 14.96
C VAL A 208 13.45 -7.15 15.10
N ALA A 209 13.18 -8.27 14.42
CA ALA A 209 14.06 -9.41 14.34
C ALA A 209 14.89 -9.35 13.06
N HIS A 210 16.20 -9.46 13.18
CA HIS A 210 17.10 -9.38 12.02
C HIS A 210 17.29 -10.75 11.36
N PHE A 211 17.07 -10.81 10.07
CA PHE A 211 17.40 -11.96 9.25
C PHE A 211 18.69 -11.68 8.48
N ARG A 212 19.81 -12.21 8.91
CA ARG A 212 19.99 -13.16 10.02
C ARG A 212 21.18 -12.72 10.88
N TRP A 213 21.34 -13.37 12.03
CA TRP A 213 22.48 -13.13 12.89
C TRP A 213 23.81 -13.44 12.19
N ARG A 214 23.91 -14.64 11.61
CA ARG A 214 25.11 -15.12 10.93
C ARG A 214 24.75 -15.70 9.56
N THR A 215 25.56 -15.38 8.55
CA THR A 215 25.42 -15.89 7.20
C THR A 215 25.56 -17.42 7.18
N ALA A 216 24.62 -18.09 6.51
CA ALA A 216 24.69 -19.54 6.33
C ALA A 216 25.88 -19.92 5.43
N ASN A 217 26.56 -21.02 5.74
CA ASN A 217 27.71 -21.50 4.97
C ASN A 217 27.35 -22.61 3.97
N ILE A 218 26.10 -23.06 3.96
CA ILE A 218 25.55 -24.10 3.07
C ILE A 218 24.10 -23.76 2.70
N GLY A 219 23.61 -24.39 1.65
CA GLY A 219 22.23 -24.25 1.19
C GLY A 219 22.04 -23.08 0.25
N ALA A 220 20.79 -22.90 -0.21
CA ALA A 220 20.44 -21.90 -1.21
C ALA A 220 20.72 -20.46 -0.75
N GLU A 221 20.59 -20.18 0.55
CA GLU A 221 20.73 -18.84 1.13
C GLU A 221 22.15 -18.50 1.62
N MET A 222 23.18 -19.17 1.14
CA MET A 222 24.56 -18.91 1.57
C MET A 222 25.06 -17.50 1.23
N HIS A 223 24.40 -16.81 0.34
CA HIS A 223 24.70 -15.40 -0.02
C HIS A 223 23.66 -14.39 0.49
N TRP A 224 22.72 -14.83 1.33
CA TRP A 224 21.86 -13.91 2.10
C TRP A 224 22.59 -13.54 3.39
N HIS A 225 23.25 -12.36 3.36
CA HIS A 225 24.21 -12.01 4.39
C HIS A 225 23.55 -11.57 5.71
N GLY A 226 24.05 -12.17 6.81
CA GLY A 226 23.67 -11.79 8.18
C GLY A 226 24.44 -10.58 8.70
N LEU A 227 24.24 -10.30 9.98
CA LEU A 227 25.03 -9.28 10.72
C LEU A 227 26.51 -9.67 10.80
N ILE A 228 26.79 -10.96 10.89
CA ILE A 228 28.14 -11.56 10.85
C ILE A 228 28.28 -12.39 9.59
N ASP A 229 29.37 -12.17 8.84
CA ASP A 229 29.66 -12.89 7.61
C ASP A 229 30.27 -14.29 7.83
N HIS A 230 30.56 -14.99 6.73
CA HIS A 230 31.23 -16.29 6.72
C HIS A 230 32.55 -16.32 7.51
N SER A 231 33.27 -15.20 7.54
CA SER A 231 34.50 -15.05 8.31
C SER A 231 34.30 -15.21 9.82
N ASN A 232 33.06 -15.13 10.31
CA ASN A 232 32.70 -15.16 11.72
C ASN A 232 33.34 -14.02 12.56
N VAL A 233 33.72 -12.93 11.90
CA VAL A 233 34.32 -11.75 12.56
C VAL A 233 33.27 -10.64 12.61
N PRO A 234 32.99 -10.07 13.80
CA PRO A 234 32.11 -8.91 13.93
C PRO A 234 32.63 -7.73 13.09
N GLY A 235 31.87 -7.37 12.06
CA GLY A 235 32.20 -6.25 11.16
C GLY A 235 31.30 -5.04 11.39
N ARG A 236 31.31 -4.11 10.44
CA ARG A 236 30.53 -2.86 10.49
C ARG A 236 29.05 -3.09 10.85
N ARG A 237 28.36 -4.01 10.16
CA ARG A 237 26.94 -4.30 10.35
C ARG A 237 26.62 -4.76 11.77
N PHE A 238 27.49 -5.60 12.35
CA PHE A 238 27.35 -6.01 13.73
C PHE A 238 27.48 -4.83 14.71
N HIS A 239 28.42 -3.92 14.48
CA HIS A 239 28.59 -2.73 15.33
C HIS A 239 27.44 -1.75 15.19
N GLU A 240 26.86 -1.57 13.98
CA GLU A 240 25.64 -0.80 13.80
C GLU A 240 24.45 -1.42 14.53
N PHE A 241 24.30 -2.75 14.51
CA PHE A 241 23.28 -3.46 15.26
C PHE A 241 23.47 -3.29 16.78
N ALA A 242 24.69 -3.39 17.26
CA ALA A 242 24.97 -3.17 18.69
C ALA A 242 24.63 -1.73 19.13
N ASP A 243 24.85 -0.75 18.26
CA ASP A 243 24.45 0.64 18.51
C ASP A 243 22.92 0.83 18.42
N LEU A 244 22.26 0.15 17.48
CA LEU A 244 20.79 0.07 17.42
C LEU A 244 20.22 -0.42 18.75
N CYS A 245 20.74 -1.53 19.31
CA CYS A 245 20.26 -2.08 20.58
C CYS A 245 20.38 -1.07 21.74
N LYS A 246 21.46 -0.28 21.79
CA LYS A 246 21.59 0.79 22.80
C LYS A 246 20.56 1.90 22.60
N THR A 247 20.32 2.28 21.34
CA THR A 247 19.32 3.30 21.00
C THR A 247 17.91 2.80 21.35
N ALA A 248 17.57 1.56 20.98
CA ALA A 248 16.27 0.96 21.28
C ALA A 248 15.96 0.92 22.78
N ALA A 249 16.96 0.63 23.63
CA ALA A 249 16.80 0.64 25.08
C ALA A 249 16.38 2.02 25.64
N SER A 250 16.61 3.11 24.92
CA SER A 250 16.16 4.46 25.30
C SER A 250 14.74 4.80 24.86
N LEU A 251 14.11 3.92 24.06
CA LEU A 251 12.80 4.15 23.44
C LEU A 251 11.67 3.32 24.07
N ASP A 252 11.93 2.67 25.19
CA ASP A 252 11.00 1.79 25.92
C ASP A 252 9.64 2.45 26.20
N LYS A 253 9.64 3.76 26.52
CA LYS A 253 8.42 4.54 26.76
C LYS A 253 7.52 4.72 25.54
N LEU A 254 8.05 4.52 24.35
CA LEU A 254 7.32 4.62 23.09
C LEU A 254 6.87 3.25 22.56
N GLN A 255 7.26 2.15 23.20
CA GLN A 255 6.80 0.82 22.82
C GLN A 255 5.29 0.73 23.00
N GLY A 256 4.58 0.14 22.03
CA GLY A 256 3.11 0.06 22.03
C GLY A 256 2.39 1.39 21.81
N ALA A 257 3.12 2.51 21.69
CA ALA A 257 2.52 3.82 21.49
C ALA A 257 1.82 3.87 20.11
N PRO A 258 0.55 4.31 20.04
CA PRO A 258 -0.14 4.48 18.78
C PRO A 258 0.52 5.60 17.97
N ILE A 259 0.37 5.50 16.65
CA ILE A 259 0.68 6.58 15.72
C ILE A 259 -0.64 7.25 15.36
N HIS A 260 -0.69 8.56 15.52
CA HIS A 260 -1.81 9.35 15.04
C HIS A 260 -1.55 9.83 13.62
N ALA A 261 -2.50 9.59 12.72
CA ALA A 261 -2.48 10.06 11.35
C ALA A 261 -3.76 10.83 11.04
N ASP A 262 -3.63 12.01 10.45
CA ASP A 262 -4.76 12.81 9.97
C ASP A 262 -5.17 12.44 8.53
N VAL A 263 -4.33 11.66 7.84
CA VAL A 263 -4.51 11.26 6.44
C VAL A 263 -4.61 9.74 6.36
N ALA A 264 -5.62 9.25 5.65
CA ALA A 264 -5.75 7.84 5.29
C ALA A 264 -5.71 7.66 3.77
N ILE A 265 -5.10 6.57 3.33
CA ILE A 265 -5.16 6.07 1.95
C ILE A 265 -5.88 4.73 1.97
N LEU A 266 -6.94 4.61 1.17
CA LEU A 266 -7.70 3.37 1.06
C LEU A 266 -7.02 2.41 0.10
N PHE A 267 -6.79 1.18 0.55
CA PHE A 267 -6.25 0.10 -0.26
C PHE A 267 -7.27 -1.02 -0.44
N ALA A 268 -7.35 -1.57 -1.66
CA ALA A 268 -8.23 -2.68 -2.00
C ALA A 268 -7.48 -3.76 -2.77
N PHE A 269 -7.44 -4.99 -2.25
CA PHE A 269 -6.86 -6.12 -2.98
C PHE A 269 -7.60 -6.42 -4.28
N ASP A 270 -8.92 -6.26 -4.31
CA ASP A 270 -9.70 -6.42 -5.54
C ASP A 270 -9.27 -5.46 -6.65
N ASN A 271 -8.89 -4.22 -6.33
CA ASN A 271 -8.36 -3.27 -7.29
C ASN A 271 -6.97 -3.68 -7.79
N GLU A 272 -6.09 -4.10 -6.88
CA GLU A 272 -4.77 -4.63 -7.23
C GLU A 272 -4.90 -5.84 -8.17
N TYR A 273 -5.78 -6.79 -7.84
CA TYR A 273 -6.05 -7.94 -8.70
C TYR A 273 -6.65 -7.54 -10.05
N ALA A 274 -7.63 -6.63 -10.06
CA ALA A 274 -8.30 -6.20 -11.29
C ALA A 274 -7.35 -5.47 -12.26
N PHE A 275 -6.41 -4.66 -11.73
CA PHE A 275 -5.36 -4.02 -12.53
C PHE A 275 -4.38 -5.04 -13.12
N LYS A 276 -4.02 -6.10 -12.37
CA LYS A 276 -3.21 -7.22 -12.90
C LYS A 276 -3.94 -8.02 -13.97
N ILE A 277 -5.25 -8.22 -13.81
CA ILE A 277 -6.08 -8.96 -14.75
C ILE A 277 -6.23 -8.19 -16.07
N GLN A 278 -6.52 -6.90 -16.01
CA GLN A 278 -6.67 -6.02 -17.17
C GLN A 278 -5.80 -4.77 -17.00
N PRO A 279 -4.51 -4.84 -17.35
CA PRO A 279 -3.63 -3.67 -17.35
C PRO A 279 -4.22 -2.53 -18.16
N GLN A 280 -4.19 -1.32 -17.61
CA GLN A 280 -4.85 -0.16 -18.25
C GLN A 280 -4.00 0.42 -19.38
N THR A 281 -2.72 0.62 -19.13
CA THR A 281 -1.69 1.01 -20.10
C THR A 281 -0.31 0.73 -19.51
N ASP A 282 0.73 0.78 -20.33
CA ASP A 282 2.10 0.54 -19.91
C ASP A 282 2.52 1.53 -18.80
N GLY A 283 3.10 0.98 -17.73
CA GLY A 283 3.60 1.77 -16.60
C GLY A 283 2.50 2.30 -15.66
N TYR A 284 1.26 1.87 -15.81
CA TYR A 284 0.17 2.26 -14.91
C TYR A 284 -0.17 1.10 -13.95
N TYR A 285 0.35 1.18 -12.74
CA TYR A 285 0.17 0.19 -11.68
C TYR A 285 -0.61 0.77 -10.51
N TYR A 286 -1.57 0.03 -9.98
CA TYR A 286 -2.41 0.45 -8.85
C TYR A 286 -1.59 0.84 -7.62
N LEU A 287 -0.70 -0.04 -7.18
CA LEU A 287 0.11 0.18 -5.98
C LEU A 287 0.99 1.44 -6.08
N GLU A 288 1.50 1.76 -7.28
CA GLU A 288 2.32 2.95 -7.49
C GLU A 288 1.55 4.25 -7.24
N GLN A 289 0.26 4.29 -7.57
CA GLN A 289 -0.55 5.50 -7.37
C GLN A 289 -0.77 5.78 -5.87
N LEU A 290 -0.97 4.72 -5.08
CA LEU A 290 -1.06 4.86 -3.63
C LEU A 290 0.25 5.36 -3.04
N GLN A 291 1.38 4.82 -3.49
CA GLN A 291 2.72 5.23 -3.06
C GLN A 291 3.01 6.70 -3.40
N ARG A 292 2.56 7.20 -4.55
CA ARG A 292 2.69 8.61 -4.95
C ARG A 292 1.92 9.55 -4.02
N LEU A 293 0.68 9.20 -3.68
CA LEU A 293 -0.11 9.97 -2.71
C LEU A 293 0.50 9.89 -1.30
N HIS A 294 0.91 8.71 -0.86
CA HIS A 294 1.58 8.53 0.43
C HIS A 294 2.82 9.42 0.53
N ARG A 295 3.69 9.37 -0.49
CA ARG A 295 4.87 10.22 -0.59
C ARG A 295 4.54 11.70 -0.50
N ALA A 296 3.49 12.15 -1.18
CA ALA A 296 3.11 13.56 -1.21
C ALA A 296 2.77 14.10 0.20
N PHE A 297 2.07 13.30 1.01
CA PHE A 297 1.74 13.70 2.38
C PHE A 297 2.90 13.52 3.37
N THR A 298 3.68 12.43 3.26
CA THR A 298 4.84 12.23 4.12
C THR A 298 5.95 13.25 3.87
N ALA A 299 6.07 13.75 2.64
CA ALA A 299 6.97 14.86 2.29
C ALA A 299 6.57 16.20 2.96
N LEU A 300 5.34 16.31 3.49
CA LEU A 300 4.88 17.43 4.30
C LEU A 300 5.11 17.22 5.81
N GLY A 301 5.72 16.10 6.20
CA GLY A 301 5.95 15.72 7.60
C GLY A 301 4.71 15.16 8.31
N LEU A 302 3.72 14.68 7.55
CA LEU A 302 2.50 14.07 8.09
C LEU A 302 2.65 12.55 8.21
N ASN A 303 2.12 11.98 9.29
CA ASN A 303 1.89 10.55 9.36
C ASN A 303 0.70 10.18 8.47
N VAL A 304 0.77 9.03 7.81
CA VAL A 304 -0.27 8.53 6.89
C VAL A 304 -0.61 7.10 7.27
N ASP A 305 -1.90 6.76 7.33
CA ASP A 305 -2.35 5.38 7.44
C ASP A 305 -2.76 4.83 6.06
N VAL A 306 -2.44 3.56 5.78
CA VAL A 306 -2.93 2.84 4.62
C VAL A 306 -3.88 1.76 5.11
N ILE A 307 -5.18 1.94 4.88
CA ILE A 307 -6.25 1.12 5.50
C ILE A 307 -7.15 0.47 4.45
N GLY A 308 -7.84 -0.59 4.85
CA GLY A 308 -8.82 -1.27 4.00
C GLY A 308 -10.07 -0.43 3.74
N LEU A 309 -10.80 -0.77 2.66
CA LEU A 309 -11.99 -0.01 2.24
C LEU A 309 -13.07 0.13 3.32
N HIS A 310 -13.18 -0.84 4.21
CA HIS A 310 -14.26 -0.91 5.20
C HIS A 310 -13.82 -0.50 6.63
N GLU A 311 -12.56 -0.06 6.79
CA GLU A 311 -12.06 0.42 8.08
C GLU A 311 -12.70 1.77 8.46
N PRO A 312 -12.96 2.04 9.75
CA PRO A 312 -13.53 3.31 10.20
C PRO A 312 -12.71 4.52 9.74
N LEU A 313 -13.41 5.56 9.27
CA LEU A 313 -12.80 6.83 8.82
C LEU A 313 -12.75 7.90 9.91
N ASP A 314 -13.25 7.59 11.11
CA ASP A 314 -13.27 8.52 12.23
C ASP A 314 -11.85 8.92 12.64
N GLY A 315 -11.65 10.20 12.87
CA GLY A 315 -10.35 10.77 13.27
C GLY A 315 -9.50 11.27 12.11
N TYR A 316 -9.75 10.83 10.88
CA TYR A 316 -9.05 11.40 9.72
C TYR A 316 -9.64 12.74 9.29
N ARG A 317 -8.83 13.55 8.66
CA ARG A 317 -9.20 14.83 8.05
C ARG A 317 -9.19 14.75 6.52
N ILE A 318 -8.31 13.93 5.98
CA ILE A 318 -8.17 13.67 4.55
C ILE A 318 -8.24 12.16 4.32
N VAL A 319 -9.04 11.73 3.33
CA VAL A 319 -9.11 10.36 2.87
C VAL A 319 -8.82 10.32 1.38
N CYS A 320 -7.74 9.66 1.00
CA CYS A 320 -7.42 9.36 -0.39
C CYS A 320 -8.03 8.02 -0.78
N ALA A 321 -8.79 8.00 -1.86
CA ALA A 321 -9.42 6.81 -2.43
C ALA A 321 -8.98 6.66 -3.90
N PRO A 322 -7.70 6.29 -4.13
CA PRO A 322 -7.14 6.20 -5.48
C PRO A 322 -7.71 4.98 -6.21
N GLU A 323 -7.94 5.17 -7.50
CA GLU A 323 -8.39 4.12 -8.43
C GLU A 323 -9.43 3.17 -7.80
N MET A 324 -10.56 3.73 -7.32
CA MET A 324 -11.69 2.91 -6.84
C MET A 324 -12.32 2.15 -8.02
N TYR A 325 -11.49 1.32 -8.67
CA TYR A 325 -11.77 0.69 -9.96
C TYR A 325 -12.89 -0.34 -9.85
N VAL A 326 -12.73 -1.30 -8.94
CA VAL A 326 -13.82 -2.18 -8.48
C VAL A 326 -14.41 -1.53 -7.25
N THR A 327 -15.70 -1.25 -7.27
CA THR A 327 -16.36 -0.54 -6.17
C THR A 327 -17.76 -1.10 -5.90
N ASP A 328 -18.25 -0.83 -4.71
CA ASP A 328 -19.62 -1.11 -4.30
C ASP A 328 -20.29 0.12 -3.65
N ALA A 329 -21.59 0.03 -3.46
CA ALA A 329 -22.37 1.13 -2.93
C ALA A 329 -21.98 1.56 -1.50
N SER A 330 -21.48 0.62 -0.69
CA SER A 330 -21.12 0.89 0.71
C SER A 330 -19.88 1.80 0.81
N VAL A 331 -18.92 1.61 -0.10
CA VAL A 331 -17.72 2.46 -0.17
C VAL A 331 -18.10 3.87 -0.61
N VAL A 332 -18.99 4.00 -1.59
CA VAL A 332 -19.50 5.31 -2.07
C VAL A 332 -20.18 6.05 -0.92
N GLU A 333 -21.15 5.43 -0.24
CA GLU A 333 -21.91 6.01 0.88
C GLU A 333 -20.99 6.46 2.02
N ARG A 334 -19.95 5.69 2.32
CA ARG A 334 -18.99 6.05 3.38
C ARG A 334 -18.17 7.28 3.02
N LEU A 335 -17.67 7.36 1.78
CA LEU A 335 -16.91 8.53 1.30
C LEU A 335 -17.80 9.77 1.21
N GLU A 336 -19.05 9.63 0.74
CA GLU A 336 -20.04 10.72 0.74
C GLU A 336 -20.33 11.21 2.16
N THR A 337 -20.56 10.28 3.09
CA THR A 337 -20.80 10.62 4.51
C THR A 337 -19.61 11.36 5.12
N PHE A 338 -18.40 10.88 4.87
CA PHE A 338 -17.17 11.52 5.35
C PHE A 338 -17.02 12.95 4.80
N ALA A 339 -17.23 13.15 3.50
CA ALA A 339 -17.17 14.47 2.89
C ALA A 339 -18.31 15.39 3.40
N GLN A 340 -19.56 14.89 3.51
CA GLN A 340 -20.69 15.64 4.05
C GLN A 340 -20.45 16.15 5.48
N GLN A 341 -19.71 15.40 6.28
CA GLN A 341 -19.34 15.75 7.65
C GLN A 341 -18.17 16.73 7.77
N GLY A 342 -17.53 17.10 6.66
CA GLY A 342 -16.47 18.10 6.62
C GLY A 342 -15.08 17.53 6.32
N GLY A 343 -14.98 16.26 5.98
CA GLY A 343 -13.73 15.64 5.53
C GLY A 343 -13.34 16.05 4.11
N THR A 344 -12.08 15.92 3.78
CA THR A 344 -11.56 16.08 2.42
C THR A 344 -11.33 14.72 1.79
N VAL A 345 -11.95 14.46 0.63
CA VAL A 345 -11.74 13.22 -0.14
C VAL A 345 -10.92 13.51 -1.39
N ILE A 346 -9.94 12.66 -1.69
CA ILE A 346 -9.19 12.69 -2.95
C ILE A 346 -9.48 11.41 -3.71
N LEU A 347 -10.23 11.53 -4.80
CA LEU A 347 -10.49 10.47 -5.76
C LEU A 347 -9.61 10.68 -7.00
N THR A 348 -9.24 9.59 -7.66
CA THR A 348 -8.44 9.66 -8.88
C THR A 348 -9.16 9.04 -10.06
N THR A 349 -8.58 9.20 -11.24
CA THR A 349 -9.04 8.55 -12.48
C THR A 349 -9.27 7.05 -12.26
N ARG A 350 -10.01 6.42 -13.15
CA ARG A 350 -10.41 5.01 -13.09
C ARG A 350 -11.27 4.61 -11.89
N SER A 351 -11.79 5.57 -11.11
CA SER A 351 -12.79 5.28 -10.07
C SER A 351 -14.16 5.00 -10.67
N GLY A 352 -14.91 4.05 -10.08
CA GLY A 352 -16.28 3.71 -10.49
C GLY A 352 -16.41 3.04 -11.85
N VAL A 353 -15.40 2.30 -12.29
CA VAL A 353 -15.39 1.63 -13.62
C VAL A 353 -16.08 0.29 -13.59
N LYS A 354 -15.90 -0.47 -12.51
CA LYS A 354 -16.30 -1.87 -12.40
C LYS A 354 -17.20 -2.12 -11.19
N ASP A 355 -18.10 -3.08 -11.34
CA ASP A 355 -18.88 -3.63 -10.23
C ASP A 355 -18.06 -4.66 -9.42
N ALA A 356 -18.67 -5.19 -8.35
CA ALA A 356 -18.06 -6.19 -7.48
C ALA A 356 -17.70 -7.52 -8.16
N HIS A 357 -18.17 -7.75 -9.39
CA HIS A 357 -17.82 -8.90 -10.23
C HIS A 357 -16.75 -8.57 -11.27
N ASN A 358 -16.16 -7.37 -11.24
CA ASN A 358 -15.22 -6.90 -12.25
C ASN A 358 -15.83 -6.74 -13.66
N ASN A 359 -17.13 -6.51 -13.75
CA ASN A 359 -17.80 -6.11 -14.99
C ASN A 359 -17.91 -4.58 -15.08
N ALA A 360 -17.85 -4.03 -16.28
CA ALA A 360 -17.98 -2.59 -16.45
C ALA A 360 -19.37 -2.09 -16.03
N LEU A 361 -19.39 -1.03 -15.24
CA LEU A 361 -20.62 -0.32 -14.91
C LEU A 361 -21.13 0.41 -16.15
N MET A 362 -22.43 0.30 -16.43
CA MET A 362 -23.10 0.98 -17.53
C MET A 362 -23.51 2.40 -17.13
N SER A 363 -22.53 3.18 -16.68
CA SER A 363 -22.71 4.56 -16.22
C SER A 363 -21.57 5.45 -16.71
N GLN A 364 -21.84 6.72 -16.87
CA GLN A 364 -20.83 7.72 -17.21
C GLN A 364 -19.85 7.89 -16.04
N LEU A 365 -18.54 7.79 -16.30
CA LEU A 365 -17.49 7.87 -15.29
C LEU A 365 -17.48 9.27 -14.57
N PRO A 366 -17.12 9.34 -13.30
CA PRO A 366 -16.67 8.27 -12.40
C PRO A 366 -17.80 7.42 -11.79
N GLY A 367 -18.84 7.12 -12.55
CA GLY A 367 -19.91 6.21 -12.15
C GLY A 367 -20.66 6.69 -10.89
N PRO A 368 -20.72 5.86 -9.84
CA PRO A 368 -21.45 6.22 -8.62
C PRO A 368 -20.84 7.40 -7.85
N PHE A 369 -19.58 7.78 -8.14
CA PHE A 369 -18.93 8.93 -7.51
C PHE A 369 -19.25 10.28 -8.18
N ARG A 370 -20.01 10.31 -9.29
CA ARG A 370 -20.30 11.52 -10.07
C ARG A 370 -20.89 12.64 -9.21
N GLN A 371 -21.84 12.31 -8.34
CA GLN A 371 -22.50 13.32 -7.52
C GLN A 371 -21.54 14.01 -6.56
N MET A 372 -20.69 13.25 -5.86
CA MET A 372 -19.75 13.81 -4.92
C MET A 372 -18.58 14.53 -5.59
N THR A 373 -18.11 14.03 -6.75
CA THR A 373 -17.03 14.66 -7.50
C THR A 373 -17.45 15.89 -8.29
N GLY A 374 -18.74 15.98 -8.65
CA GLY A 374 -19.30 17.07 -9.45
C GLY A 374 -18.75 17.15 -10.89
N VAL A 375 -18.28 16.01 -11.41
CA VAL A 375 -17.74 15.89 -12.77
C VAL A 375 -18.24 14.62 -13.45
N HIS A 376 -18.10 14.58 -14.76
CA HIS A 376 -18.18 13.35 -15.52
C HIS A 376 -17.14 13.33 -16.66
N ALA A 377 -16.68 12.13 -16.98
CA ALA A 377 -15.77 11.91 -18.11
C ALA A 377 -16.58 11.65 -19.37
N VAL A 378 -16.30 12.41 -20.43
CA VAL A 378 -16.90 12.22 -21.76
C VAL A 378 -16.09 11.24 -22.60
N GLU A 379 -14.79 11.15 -22.30
CA GLU A 379 -13.85 10.26 -22.97
C GLU A 379 -12.65 9.99 -22.04
N TYR A 380 -11.79 9.05 -22.38
CA TYR A 380 -10.50 8.87 -21.73
C TYR A 380 -9.42 8.53 -22.76
N ALA A 381 -8.19 8.94 -22.47
CA ALA A 381 -7.02 8.70 -23.31
C ALA A 381 -5.92 7.97 -22.53
N PRO A 382 -5.62 6.70 -22.87
CA PRO A 382 -4.37 6.07 -22.45
C PRO A 382 -3.22 6.70 -23.22
N ILE A 383 -2.33 7.43 -22.54
CA ILE A 383 -1.20 8.14 -23.17
C ILE A 383 0.14 7.43 -22.96
N GLY A 384 0.17 6.33 -22.17
CA GLY A 384 1.39 5.55 -21.94
C GLY A 384 2.53 6.39 -21.40
N TRP A 385 3.65 6.39 -22.10
CA TRP A 385 4.85 7.14 -21.69
C TRP A 385 4.89 8.59 -22.20
N GLU A 386 3.91 9.02 -22.96
CA GLU A 386 3.77 10.41 -23.36
C GLU A 386 3.50 11.31 -22.17
N GLN A 387 3.70 12.62 -22.36
CA GLN A 387 3.40 13.61 -21.34
C GLN A 387 2.47 14.66 -21.92
N VAL A 388 1.38 14.94 -21.21
CA VAL A 388 0.45 16.01 -21.55
C VAL A 388 0.55 17.09 -20.48
N PRO A 389 0.82 18.36 -20.84
CA PRO A 389 0.90 19.44 -19.88
C PRO A 389 -0.43 19.68 -19.18
N LEU A 390 -0.37 19.97 -17.88
CA LEU A 390 -1.47 20.38 -17.00
C LEU A 390 -1.24 21.82 -16.57
N LEU A 391 -2.06 22.75 -17.02
CA LEU A 391 -1.96 24.16 -16.68
C LEU A 391 -2.90 24.48 -15.52
N PHE A 392 -2.34 24.86 -14.37
CA PHE A 392 -3.07 25.33 -13.19
C PHE A 392 -3.43 26.81 -13.30
N HIS A 393 -4.41 27.28 -12.51
CA HIS A 393 -4.90 28.65 -12.54
C HIS A 393 -3.84 29.72 -12.24
N ASP A 394 -2.82 29.38 -11.45
CA ASP A 394 -1.70 30.28 -11.13
C ASP A 394 -0.60 30.32 -12.20
N GLY A 395 -0.81 29.66 -13.33
CA GLY A 395 0.14 29.56 -14.43
C GLY A 395 1.19 28.46 -14.26
N THR A 396 1.16 27.68 -13.18
CA THR A 396 2.06 26.54 -13.00
C THR A 396 1.72 25.45 -14.02
N GLU A 397 2.73 24.94 -14.73
CA GLU A 397 2.59 23.81 -15.63
C GLU A 397 3.22 22.56 -15.02
N LEU A 398 2.42 21.50 -14.90
CA LEU A 398 2.83 20.15 -14.50
C LEU A 398 2.46 19.16 -15.61
N HIS A 399 2.62 17.84 -15.41
CA HIS A 399 2.43 16.89 -16.49
C HIS A 399 1.59 15.67 -16.05
N ALA A 400 0.64 15.29 -16.90
CA ALA A 400 0.00 13.99 -16.92
C ALA A 400 0.89 12.96 -17.62
N ARG A 401 0.76 11.69 -17.22
CA ARG A 401 1.39 10.50 -17.81
C ARG A 401 0.40 9.34 -17.72
N GLN A 402 0.59 8.32 -18.50
CA GLN A 402 -0.17 7.07 -18.55
C GLN A 402 -1.65 7.24 -18.91
N TRP A 403 -2.41 8.11 -18.20
CA TRP A 403 -3.85 8.17 -18.36
C TRP A 403 -4.43 9.58 -18.17
N CYS A 404 -5.40 9.93 -19.02
CA CYS A 404 -6.18 11.17 -18.94
C CYS A 404 -7.68 10.85 -19.07
N ASP A 405 -8.49 11.23 -18.09
CA ASP A 405 -9.95 11.34 -18.24
C ASP A 405 -10.27 12.74 -18.79
N ILE A 406 -11.02 12.81 -19.88
CA ILE A 406 -11.46 14.08 -20.46
C ILE A 406 -12.77 14.46 -19.78
N LEU A 407 -12.70 15.47 -18.92
CA LEU A 407 -13.79 15.81 -18.01
C LEU A 407 -14.64 16.95 -18.52
N GLU A 408 -15.93 16.91 -18.13
CA GLU A 408 -16.82 18.06 -18.03
C GLU A 408 -17.23 18.24 -16.57
N THR A 409 -17.41 19.50 -16.14
CA THR A 409 -17.80 19.82 -14.77
C THR A 409 -19.31 20.01 -14.67
N ASP A 410 -19.96 19.32 -13.72
CA ASP A 410 -21.36 19.54 -13.34
C ASP A 410 -21.46 20.66 -12.27
N THR A 411 -20.72 20.51 -11.17
CA THR A 411 -20.70 21.46 -10.03
C THR A 411 -19.28 21.77 -9.55
N ALA A 412 -18.28 21.02 -10.02
CA ALA A 412 -16.92 21.18 -9.54
C ALA A 412 -16.22 22.41 -10.16
N GLU A 413 -15.34 23.00 -9.36
CA GLU A 413 -14.36 23.98 -9.81
C GLU A 413 -13.20 23.28 -10.52
N THR A 414 -12.76 23.83 -11.64
CA THR A 414 -11.55 23.33 -12.33
C THR A 414 -10.31 23.95 -11.68
N LEU A 415 -9.36 23.14 -11.26
CA LEU A 415 -8.07 23.57 -10.71
C LEU A 415 -6.97 23.56 -11.76
N ALA A 416 -6.99 22.57 -12.67
CA ALA A 416 -6.07 22.50 -13.81
C ALA A 416 -6.79 22.01 -15.07
N ARG A 417 -6.29 22.44 -16.22
CA ARG A 417 -6.75 22.01 -17.55
C ARG A 417 -5.61 21.36 -18.31
N TYR A 418 -5.95 20.45 -19.21
CA TYR A 418 -4.99 19.96 -20.19
C TYR A 418 -4.53 21.11 -21.10
N ASN A 419 -3.23 21.21 -21.32
CA ASN A 419 -2.62 22.22 -22.19
C ASN A 419 -1.91 21.58 -23.40
N GLY A 420 -2.47 20.50 -23.91
CA GLY A 420 -1.95 19.76 -25.06
C GLY A 420 -2.90 18.69 -25.50
N ASP A 421 -2.53 18.02 -26.61
CA ASP A 421 -3.32 16.99 -27.25
C ASP A 421 -4.67 17.52 -27.83
N TYR A 422 -5.49 16.63 -28.41
CA TYR A 422 -6.79 16.97 -29.01
C TYR A 422 -7.82 17.45 -27.99
N PHE A 423 -7.61 17.16 -26.70
CA PHE A 423 -8.47 17.56 -25.58
C PHE A 423 -7.94 18.79 -24.81
N CYS A 424 -7.05 19.58 -25.46
CA CYS A 424 -6.56 20.83 -24.86
C CYS A 424 -7.72 21.74 -24.40
N GLY A 425 -7.60 22.26 -23.18
CA GLY A 425 -8.61 23.11 -22.55
C GLY A 425 -9.66 22.36 -21.71
N ALA A 426 -9.77 21.04 -21.83
CA ALA A 426 -10.66 20.26 -20.97
C ALA A 426 -10.17 20.25 -19.52
N PRO A 427 -11.09 20.23 -18.52
CA PRO A 427 -10.72 20.06 -17.12
C PRO A 427 -9.95 18.75 -16.89
N ALA A 428 -8.91 18.81 -16.06
CA ALA A 428 -8.07 17.67 -15.73
C ALA A 428 -8.10 17.38 -14.22
N ILE A 429 -7.96 18.42 -13.41
CA ILE A 429 -8.00 18.34 -11.95
C ILE A 429 -9.12 19.27 -11.47
N THR A 430 -9.97 18.76 -10.60
CA THR A 430 -11.13 19.49 -10.11
C THR A 430 -11.31 19.37 -8.60
N ARG A 431 -12.08 20.31 -8.03
CA ARG A 431 -12.51 20.29 -6.64
C ARG A 431 -14.00 20.59 -6.56
N ASN A 432 -14.75 19.78 -5.85
CA ASN A 432 -16.17 19.99 -5.59
C ASN A 432 -16.44 20.22 -4.10
N ARG A 433 -17.36 21.10 -3.77
CA ARG A 433 -17.90 21.20 -2.42
C ARG A 433 -19.02 20.19 -2.26
N PHE A 434 -18.89 19.33 -1.25
CA PHE A 434 -19.90 18.31 -0.98
C PHE A 434 -20.24 18.27 0.52
N GLY A 435 -21.44 18.72 0.84
CA GLY A 435 -21.81 18.98 2.24
C GLY A 435 -20.92 20.07 2.86
N ARG A 436 -20.25 19.75 3.97
CA ARG A 436 -19.31 20.64 4.64
C ARG A 436 -17.85 20.46 4.21
N GLY A 437 -17.56 19.42 3.47
CA GLY A 437 -16.22 19.07 3.04
C GLY A 437 -15.96 19.31 1.56
N SER A 438 -14.90 18.74 1.09
CA SER A 438 -14.40 18.89 -0.29
C SER A 438 -14.03 17.54 -0.90
N VAL A 439 -14.21 17.45 -2.20
CA VAL A 439 -13.83 16.28 -2.99
C VAL A 439 -12.97 16.73 -4.16
N TYR A 440 -11.72 16.31 -4.15
CA TYR A 440 -10.81 16.45 -5.29
C TYR A 440 -10.99 15.25 -6.23
N TYR A 441 -11.03 15.52 -7.52
CA TYR A 441 -10.96 14.48 -8.54
C TYR A 441 -9.77 14.72 -9.45
N LEU A 442 -8.83 13.77 -9.43
CA LEU A 442 -7.64 13.79 -10.27
C LEU A 442 -7.95 13.00 -11.54
N GLY A 443 -8.42 13.67 -12.58
CA GLY A 443 -8.76 13.05 -13.87
C GLY A 443 -7.53 12.65 -14.70
N ALA A 444 -6.33 12.75 -14.15
CA ALA A 444 -5.09 12.33 -14.79
C ALA A 444 -4.20 11.60 -13.81
N VAL A 445 -3.49 10.58 -14.30
CA VAL A 445 -2.29 10.08 -13.63
C VAL A 445 -1.18 11.09 -13.88
N GLY A 446 -0.58 11.64 -12.82
CA GLY A 446 0.40 12.72 -12.94
C GLY A 446 1.82 12.30 -12.61
N THR A 447 2.76 13.21 -12.86
CA THR A 447 4.09 13.14 -12.27
C THR A 447 4.02 13.49 -10.77
N GLN A 448 5.03 13.11 -9.99
CA GLN A 448 5.01 13.34 -8.54
C GLN A 448 4.70 14.80 -8.13
N PRO A 449 5.20 15.84 -8.79
CA PRO A 449 4.87 17.22 -8.44
C PRO A 449 3.36 17.55 -8.49
N MET A 450 2.57 16.84 -9.30
CA MET A 450 1.10 17.01 -9.30
C MET A 450 0.50 16.54 -7.97
N TYR A 451 0.90 15.36 -7.49
CA TYR A 451 0.42 14.82 -6.21
C TYR A 451 0.89 15.67 -5.03
N ASP A 452 2.15 16.14 -5.07
CA ASP A 452 2.71 17.03 -4.04
C ASP A 452 1.91 18.34 -3.94
N ARG A 453 1.53 18.91 -5.08
CA ARG A 453 0.70 20.10 -5.13
C ARG A 453 -0.70 19.84 -4.53
N ILE A 454 -1.37 18.79 -4.95
CA ILE A 454 -2.73 18.46 -4.46
C ILE A 454 -2.70 18.13 -2.96
N ALA A 455 -1.69 17.40 -2.48
CA ALA A 455 -1.51 17.17 -1.06
C ALA A 455 -1.33 18.49 -0.29
N GLY A 456 -0.55 19.43 -0.82
CA GLY A 456 -0.36 20.76 -0.24
C GLY A 456 -1.68 21.58 -0.18
N GLU A 457 -2.47 21.57 -1.26
CA GLU A 457 -3.77 22.26 -1.29
C GLU A 457 -4.78 21.61 -0.32
N ALA A 458 -4.88 20.28 -0.31
CA ALA A 458 -5.78 19.54 0.58
C ALA A 458 -5.41 19.70 2.07
N THR A 459 -4.12 19.70 2.40
CA THR A 459 -3.65 19.92 3.78
C THR A 459 -3.89 21.35 4.26
N ALA A 460 -3.70 22.33 3.38
CA ALA A 460 -4.02 23.74 3.68
C ALA A 460 -5.52 23.94 3.93
N GLU A 461 -6.38 23.33 3.11
CA GLU A 461 -7.84 23.38 3.29
C GLU A 461 -8.29 22.66 4.57
N ALA A 462 -7.70 21.51 4.89
CA ALA A 462 -7.96 20.77 6.12
C ALA A 462 -7.31 21.41 7.37
N ALA A 463 -6.55 22.51 7.20
CA ALA A 463 -5.78 23.17 8.26
C ALA A 463 -4.89 22.21 9.06
N LEU A 464 -4.21 21.28 8.37
CA LEU A 464 -3.26 20.36 8.98
C LEU A 464 -1.91 21.05 9.20
N PRO A 465 -1.23 20.78 10.33
CA PRO A 465 0.12 21.30 10.56
C PRO A 465 1.13 20.57 9.66
N VAL A 466 1.76 21.29 8.77
CA VAL A 466 2.84 20.77 7.91
C VAL A 466 4.20 21.31 8.33
N ILE A 467 5.26 20.60 7.99
CA ILE A 467 6.64 21.06 8.20
C ILE A 467 7.11 21.76 6.92
N PRO A 468 7.20 23.12 6.92
CA PRO A 468 7.53 23.84 5.71
C PRO A 468 8.99 23.62 5.31
N GLY A 469 9.24 23.46 4.01
CA GLY A 469 10.59 23.41 3.47
C GLY A 469 11.37 22.14 3.83
N LEU A 470 10.69 21.04 4.12
CA LEU A 470 11.31 19.74 4.33
C LEU A 470 12.08 19.32 3.06
N PRO A 471 13.40 19.06 3.16
CA PRO A 471 14.17 18.68 1.99
C PRO A 471 13.72 17.34 1.39
N PRO A 472 13.82 17.14 0.07
CA PRO A 472 13.54 15.85 -0.55
C PRO A 472 14.32 14.72 0.13
N ARG A 473 13.65 13.55 0.33
CA ARG A 473 14.19 12.35 0.98
C ARG A 473 14.54 12.53 2.47
N VAL A 474 14.12 13.61 3.09
CA VAL A 474 14.01 13.70 4.54
C VAL A 474 12.63 13.22 4.92
N GLU A 475 12.57 12.28 5.85
CA GLU A 475 11.35 11.72 6.41
C GLU A 475 11.25 12.09 7.89
N ILE A 476 10.07 12.49 8.31
CA ILE A 476 9.79 12.76 9.73
C ILE A 476 8.55 11.96 10.13
N VAL A 477 8.71 11.12 11.14
CA VAL A 477 7.62 10.34 11.73
C VAL A 477 7.48 10.72 13.20
N THR A 478 6.27 11.00 13.65
CA THR A 478 5.99 11.37 15.04
C THR A 478 5.27 10.24 15.75
N ARG A 479 5.82 9.79 16.90
CA ARG A 479 5.16 8.88 17.86
C ARG A 479 4.88 9.59 19.17
N THR A 480 3.71 9.32 19.75
CA THR A 480 3.30 9.97 21.02
C THR A 480 2.78 8.92 21.99
N ALA A 481 3.28 8.93 23.22
CA ALA A 481 2.85 8.09 24.33
C ALA A 481 2.57 8.97 25.56
N GLY A 482 1.32 9.22 25.86
CA GLY A 482 0.92 10.14 26.94
C GLY A 482 1.54 11.54 26.72
N ASN A 483 2.39 11.97 27.66
CA ASN A 483 3.09 13.26 27.59
C ASN A 483 4.47 13.18 26.93
N THR A 484 4.85 12.05 26.38
CA THR A 484 6.15 11.86 25.69
C THR A 484 5.88 11.79 24.19
N ALA A 485 6.49 12.68 23.43
CA ALA A 485 6.52 12.59 21.97
C ALA A 485 7.96 12.47 21.49
N ALA A 486 8.14 11.78 20.37
CA ALA A 486 9.42 11.70 19.67
C ALA A 486 9.22 11.90 18.18
N ARG A 487 10.06 12.74 17.59
CA ARG A 487 10.20 12.84 16.14
C ARG A 487 11.41 12.07 15.69
N PHE A 488 11.16 11.11 14.83
CA PHE A 488 12.19 10.34 14.13
C PHE A 488 12.46 11.03 12.80
N VAL A 489 13.68 11.51 12.64
CA VAL A 489 14.09 12.31 11.46
C VAL A 489 15.14 11.52 10.70
N PHE A 490 14.82 11.11 9.48
CA PHE A 490 15.68 10.29 8.63
C PHE A 490 16.18 11.09 7.43
N ASN A 491 17.47 11.05 7.18
CA ASN A 491 18.02 11.41 5.88
C ASN A 491 18.17 10.14 5.04
N ASN A 492 17.24 9.92 4.13
CA ASN A 492 17.25 8.78 3.21
C ASN A 492 18.09 9.05 1.94
N ASP A 493 19.00 10.04 1.98
CA ASP A 493 19.84 10.47 0.87
C ASP A 493 21.33 10.22 1.14
N ASP A 494 22.10 10.08 0.08
CA ASP A 494 23.57 10.04 0.11
C ASP A 494 24.22 11.44 0.18
N GLN A 495 23.40 12.51 0.26
CA GLN A 495 23.83 13.88 0.46
C GLN A 495 23.46 14.39 1.86
N PRO A 496 24.27 15.23 2.49
CA PRO A 496 23.90 15.84 3.76
C PRO A 496 22.70 16.77 3.57
N LYS A 497 21.89 16.90 4.62
CA LYS A 497 20.70 17.76 4.64
C LYS A 497 20.76 18.74 5.80
N THR A 498 20.30 19.97 5.53
CA THR A 498 20.14 21.01 6.56
C THR A 498 18.78 21.66 6.38
N PHE A 499 18.00 21.76 7.44
CA PHE A 499 16.67 22.40 7.44
C PHE A 499 16.29 22.86 8.85
N THR A 500 15.20 23.60 8.96
CA THR A 500 14.67 24.09 10.24
C THR A 500 13.48 23.25 10.68
N LEU A 501 13.51 22.78 11.94
CA LEU A 501 12.41 22.10 12.60
C LEU A 501 12.20 22.74 13.99
N ASP A 502 11.00 23.23 14.27
CA ASP A 502 10.64 23.90 15.54
C ASP A 502 11.66 25.00 15.94
N ALA A 503 12.01 25.85 14.99
CA ALA A 503 13.02 26.91 15.13
C ALA A 503 14.46 26.44 15.43
N GLN A 504 14.74 25.14 15.37
CA GLN A 504 16.07 24.58 15.49
C GLN A 504 16.64 24.19 14.13
N THR A 505 17.91 24.44 13.89
CA THR A 505 18.61 23.94 12.70
C THR A 505 18.94 22.47 12.90
N ILE A 506 18.45 21.63 12.00
CA ILE A 506 18.74 20.20 11.96
C ILE A 506 19.73 19.96 10.83
N GLU A 507 20.86 19.36 11.17
CA GLU A 507 21.87 18.90 10.21
C GLU A 507 21.93 17.39 10.26
N LEU A 508 21.90 16.73 9.12
CA LEU A 508 21.97 15.29 8.95
C LEU A 508 23.06 14.93 7.95
N ALA A 509 23.96 14.06 8.35
CA ALA A 509 24.89 13.41 7.43
C ALA A 509 24.14 12.45 6.48
N PRO A 510 24.76 11.97 5.39
CA PRO A 510 24.17 10.92 4.56
C PRO A 510 23.73 9.71 5.37
N PHE A 511 22.47 9.27 5.16
CA PHE A 511 21.83 8.13 5.85
C PHE A 511 21.81 8.23 7.38
N GLU A 512 22.00 9.42 7.91
CA GLU A 512 21.87 9.68 9.35
C GLU A 512 20.40 9.78 9.76
N MET A 513 20.12 9.29 10.98
CA MET A 513 18.84 9.52 11.64
C MET A 513 19.06 10.20 12.99
N LYS A 514 18.12 11.04 13.37
CA LYS A 514 18.04 11.68 14.70
C LYS A 514 16.69 11.42 15.36
N ILE A 515 16.71 11.29 16.66
CA ILE A 515 15.50 11.20 17.49
C ILE A 515 15.45 12.47 18.34
N ILE A 516 14.38 13.22 18.17
CA ILE A 516 14.13 14.46 18.91
C ILE A 516 12.98 14.19 19.87
N MET A 517 13.31 14.10 21.17
CA MET A 517 12.32 13.93 22.24
C MET A 517 11.67 15.28 22.58
N GLN A 518 10.35 15.26 22.80
CA GLN A 518 9.55 16.43 23.14
C GLN A 518 8.85 16.24 24.49
#